data_19383f938efa4260aa050357616d79ff
#
_entry.id   19383f938efa4260aa050357616d79ff
#
_cell.length_a   1.000
_cell.length_b   1.000
_cell.length_c   1.000
_cell.angle_alpha   90.00
_cell.angle_beta   90.00
_cell.angle_gamma   90.00
#
_symmetry.space_group_name_H-M   'P 1'
#
loop_
_entity.id
_entity.type
_entity.pdbx_description
1 polymer ?
#
loop_
_entity_poly.entity_id
_entity_poly.type
_entity_poly.pdbx_seq_one_letter_code
_entity_poly.pdbx_strand_id
1 'polypeptide(L)'
;VKASDPIAIAMDIDAAGLPFLKNLTPPAGSKTVEELRDIVRLAEKPFIVKGIMTPKGALKAVEAGASAIVVSNHGGRVQGCTPATAEVLPSIAKAVKGRVKIFVDGGIRSGVDVFKAIALGADGELIGRPVVPFIYAEGAEGFRVYMDRIVSQLRDTMNMCGTPSLADIGEDNIFIAK
;
A
#
# COMPACT_ATOMS: atom_id res chain seq x y z
N VAL A 1 -0.60 19.69 -9.22
CA VAL A 1 -1.30 18.38 -9.25
C VAL A 1 -2.51 18.45 -10.18
N LYS A 2 -3.48 19.41 -9.97
CA LYS A 2 -4.69 19.49 -10.85
C LYS A 2 -4.34 19.70 -12.33
N ALA A 3 -3.30 20.47 -12.64
CA ALA A 3 -2.89 20.73 -14.03
C ALA A 3 -2.39 19.50 -14.80
N SER A 4 -1.97 18.43 -14.10
CA SER A 4 -1.53 17.18 -14.72
C SER A 4 -2.65 16.15 -14.91
N ASP A 5 -3.87 16.47 -14.51
CA ASP A 5 -5.08 15.63 -14.59
C ASP A 5 -4.85 14.15 -14.21
N PRO A 6 -4.35 13.86 -12.99
CA PRO A 6 -4.08 12.50 -12.57
C PRO A 6 -5.38 11.72 -12.36
N ILE A 7 -5.33 10.40 -12.51
CA ILE A 7 -6.47 9.52 -12.23
C ILE A 7 -6.78 9.41 -10.74
N ALA A 8 -5.79 9.61 -9.87
CA ALA A 8 -5.92 9.61 -8.41
C ALA A 8 -4.78 10.45 -7.80
N ILE A 9 -4.96 10.89 -6.55
CA ILE A 9 -3.96 11.63 -5.78
C ILE A 9 -3.66 10.83 -4.51
N ALA A 10 -2.39 10.69 -4.18
CA ALA A 10 -1.94 10.03 -2.95
C ALA A 10 -1.23 11.02 -2.02
N MET A 11 -1.41 10.83 -0.71
CA MET A 11 -0.71 11.59 0.32
C MET A 11 -0.14 10.64 1.38
N ASP A 12 1.17 10.76 1.61
CA ASP A 12 1.87 10.09 2.71
C ASP A 12 1.64 10.86 4.02
N ILE A 13 0.82 10.33 4.92
CA ILE A 13 0.60 10.95 6.24
C ILE A 13 1.72 10.64 7.24
N ASP A 14 2.47 9.56 7.01
CA ASP A 14 3.62 9.16 7.81
C ASP A 14 4.89 9.96 7.46
N ALA A 15 4.91 10.67 6.35
CA ALA A 15 6.02 11.52 5.91
C ALA A 15 6.40 12.59 6.94
N ALA A 16 5.48 13.00 7.81
CA ALA A 16 5.74 13.89 8.93
C ALA A 16 6.85 13.39 9.87
N GLY A 17 7.10 12.07 9.92
CA GLY A 17 8.19 11.46 10.67
C GLY A 17 9.55 11.49 9.99
N LEU A 18 9.62 11.82 8.70
CA LEU A 18 10.88 11.84 7.95
C LEU A 18 11.71 13.09 8.32
N PRO A 19 12.96 12.92 8.80
CA PRO A 19 13.74 14.04 9.34
C PRO A 19 13.96 15.20 8.36
N PHE A 20 14.17 14.89 7.07
CA PHE A 20 14.42 15.90 6.05
C PHE A 20 13.18 16.72 5.65
N LEU A 21 11.97 16.23 5.94
CA LEU A 21 10.74 16.96 5.65
C LEU A 21 10.36 17.96 6.74
N LYS A 22 10.93 17.84 7.94
CA LYS A 22 10.68 18.77 9.05
C LYS A 22 11.23 20.17 8.80
N ASN A 23 12.25 20.29 7.95
CA ASN A 23 12.92 21.54 7.64
C ASN A 23 12.34 22.26 6.40
N LEU A 24 11.27 21.73 5.80
CA LEU A 24 10.60 22.38 4.68
C LEU A 24 9.71 23.54 5.15
N THR A 25 9.39 24.44 4.24
CA THR A 25 8.45 25.55 4.49
C THR A 25 7.27 25.45 3.48
N PRO A 26 6.04 25.15 3.94
CA PRO A 26 5.68 24.77 5.31
C PRO A 26 6.23 23.38 5.69
N PRO A 27 6.47 23.11 6.98
CA PRO A 27 6.99 21.79 7.41
C PRO A 27 5.94 20.70 7.23
N ALA A 28 6.40 19.48 6.97
CA ALA A 28 5.52 18.32 7.05
C ALA A 28 5.02 18.15 8.50
N GLY A 29 3.75 17.84 8.66
CA GLY A 29 3.11 17.69 9.98
C GLY A 29 1.92 16.73 9.94
N SER A 30 1.49 16.30 11.14
CA SER A 30 0.26 15.52 11.29
C SER A 30 -0.95 16.30 10.79
N LYS A 31 -1.99 15.57 10.39
CA LYS A 31 -3.27 16.14 9.97
C LYS A 31 -4.39 15.61 10.87
N THR A 32 -5.32 16.49 11.22
CA THR A 32 -6.61 16.08 11.79
C THR A 32 -7.49 15.44 10.72
N VAL A 33 -8.57 14.78 11.13
CA VAL A 33 -9.54 14.21 10.17
C VAL A 33 -10.19 15.30 9.33
N GLU A 34 -10.47 16.45 9.93
CA GLU A 34 -11.07 17.61 9.28
C GLU A 34 -10.14 18.19 8.21
N GLU A 35 -8.89 18.45 8.55
CA GLU A 35 -7.87 18.91 7.60
C GLU A 35 -7.69 17.92 6.44
N LEU A 36 -7.66 16.61 6.74
CA LEU A 36 -7.56 15.60 5.70
C LEU A 36 -8.81 15.58 4.81
N ARG A 37 -10.00 15.76 5.38
CA ARG A 37 -11.27 15.87 4.63
C ARG A 37 -11.26 17.04 3.67
N ASP A 38 -10.74 18.19 4.11
CA ASP A 38 -10.64 19.37 3.26
C ASP A 38 -9.65 19.13 2.10
N ILE A 39 -8.51 18.46 2.36
CA ILE A 39 -7.56 18.08 1.32
C ILE A 39 -8.21 17.12 0.31
N VAL A 40 -8.96 16.12 0.79
CA VAL A 40 -9.69 15.17 -0.07
C VAL A 40 -10.69 15.90 -0.97
N ARG A 41 -11.45 16.87 -0.42
CA ARG A 41 -12.40 17.69 -1.20
C ARG A 41 -11.69 18.54 -2.25
N LEU A 42 -10.57 19.18 -1.89
CA LEU A 42 -9.78 19.99 -2.80
C LEU A 42 -9.13 19.18 -3.91
N ALA A 43 -8.91 17.90 -3.70
CA ALA A 43 -8.31 17.01 -4.71
C ALA A 43 -9.22 16.80 -5.92
N GLU A 44 -10.56 16.76 -5.72
CA GLU A 44 -11.56 16.51 -6.79
C GLU A 44 -11.28 15.23 -7.61
N LYS A 45 -10.53 14.30 -7.02
CA LYS A 45 -10.09 13.01 -7.61
C LYS A 45 -10.16 11.94 -6.53
N PRO A 46 -10.18 10.67 -6.90
CA PRO A 46 -9.98 9.59 -5.93
C PRO A 46 -8.72 9.86 -5.09
N PHE A 47 -8.86 9.81 -3.77
CA PHE A 47 -7.78 10.17 -2.85
C PHE A 47 -7.30 8.95 -2.06
N ILE A 48 -5.99 8.75 -2.04
CA ILE A 48 -5.32 7.62 -1.41
C ILE A 48 -4.54 8.12 -0.20
N VAL A 49 -4.82 7.58 0.98
CA VAL A 49 -4.08 7.90 2.21
C VAL A 49 -3.07 6.81 2.49
N LYS A 50 -1.78 7.14 2.43
CA LYS A 50 -0.68 6.20 2.67
C LYS A 50 -0.04 6.43 4.04
N GLY A 51 0.48 5.33 4.65
CA GLY A 51 1.09 5.35 5.98
C GLY A 51 0.16 4.85 7.08
N ILE A 52 -0.80 4.02 6.73
CA ILE A 52 -1.78 3.44 7.67
C ILE A 52 -1.21 2.17 8.28
N MET A 53 -1.10 2.13 9.62
CA MET A 53 -0.58 0.97 10.37
C MET A 53 -1.54 0.47 11.46
N THR A 54 -2.74 1.04 11.57
CA THR A 54 -3.72 0.63 12.59
C THR A 54 -5.15 0.66 12.05
N PRO A 55 -6.05 -0.21 12.56
CA PRO A 55 -7.48 -0.15 12.22
C PRO A 55 -8.10 1.21 12.51
N LYS A 56 -7.71 1.85 13.62
CA LYS A 56 -8.20 3.19 13.98
C LYS A 56 -7.75 4.25 12.96
N GLY A 57 -6.52 4.18 12.48
CA GLY A 57 -6.02 5.05 11.43
C GLY A 57 -6.78 4.86 10.11
N ALA A 58 -7.04 3.60 9.74
CA ALA A 58 -7.83 3.27 8.55
C ALA A 58 -9.26 3.83 8.63
N LEU A 59 -9.93 3.68 9.77
CA LEU A 59 -11.27 4.24 9.98
C LEU A 59 -11.29 5.77 9.88
N LYS A 60 -10.26 6.46 10.39
CA LYS A 60 -10.12 7.92 10.23
C LYS A 60 -9.92 8.33 8.76
N ALA A 61 -9.15 7.56 7.99
CA ALA A 61 -8.99 7.82 6.55
C ALA A 61 -10.33 7.66 5.80
N VAL A 62 -11.11 6.63 6.13
CA VAL A 62 -12.47 6.44 5.60
C VAL A 62 -13.37 7.62 5.98
N GLU A 63 -13.35 8.06 7.24
CA GLU A 63 -14.12 9.21 7.74
C GLU A 63 -13.76 10.52 7.02
N ALA A 64 -12.48 10.70 6.67
CA ALA A 64 -12.03 11.83 5.88
C ALA A 64 -12.45 11.78 4.41
N GLY A 65 -12.99 10.65 3.92
CA GLY A 65 -13.44 10.48 2.54
C GLY A 65 -12.39 9.88 1.59
N ALA A 66 -11.37 9.20 2.12
CA ALA A 66 -10.41 8.49 1.28
C ALA A 66 -11.10 7.41 0.43
N SER A 67 -10.70 7.30 -0.83
CA SER A 67 -11.14 6.24 -1.75
C SER A 67 -10.32 4.96 -1.59
N ALA A 68 -9.07 5.11 -1.13
CA ALA A 68 -8.17 4.00 -0.85
C ALA A 68 -7.21 4.34 0.29
N ILE A 69 -6.66 3.30 0.90
CA ILE A 69 -5.56 3.40 1.86
C ILE A 69 -4.37 2.56 1.41
N VAL A 70 -3.17 2.94 1.84
CA VAL A 70 -1.99 2.08 1.73
C VAL A 70 -1.53 1.72 3.14
N VAL A 71 -1.59 0.44 3.48
CA VAL A 71 -0.97 -0.12 4.68
C VAL A 71 0.54 -0.09 4.49
N SER A 72 1.20 0.79 5.21
CA SER A 72 2.61 1.11 4.99
C SER A 72 3.27 1.66 6.25
N ASN A 73 4.46 1.16 6.56
CA ASN A 73 5.38 1.75 7.53
C ASN A 73 6.58 2.41 6.83
N HIS A 74 6.43 2.75 5.54
CA HIS A 74 7.47 3.34 4.69
C HIS A 74 8.75 2.49 4.61
N GLY A 75 8.59 1.16 4.72
CA GLY A 75 9.70 0.22 4.76
C GLY A 75 10.56 0.35 6.02
N GLY A 76 9.96 0.71 7.15
CA GLY A 76 10.63 0.91 8.43
C GLY A 76 11.46 2.20 8.53
N ARG A 77 11.30 3.14 7.59
CA ARG A 77 12.14 4.35 7.49
C ARG A 77 11.65 5.53 8.33
N VAL A 78 10.38 5.54 8.68
CA VAL A 78 9.74 6.66 9.40
C VAL A 78 9.87 6.48 10.91
N GLN A 79 9.59 5.28 11.39
CA GLN A 79 9.65 4.95 12.80
C GLN A 79 10.18 3.53 12.97
N GLY A 80 11.16 3.36 13.87
CA GLY A 80 11.66 2.05 14.27
C GLY A 80 10.67 1.28 15.12
N CYS A 81 10.89 -0.02 15.25
CA CYS A 81 10.09 -0.91 16.12
C CYS A 81 8.60 -0.98 15.76
N THR A 82 8.22 -0.67 14.53
CA THR A 82 6.87 -0.91 14.04
C THR A 82 6.72 -2.36 13.58
N PRO A 83 5.52 -2.96 13.71
CA PRO A 83 5.26 -4.29 13.14
C PRO A 83 5.42 -4.27 11.61
N ALA A 84 5.58 -5.45 11.01
CA ALA A 84 5.53 -5.57 9.57
C ALA A 84 4.11 -5.26 9.06
N THR A 85 4.02 -4.72 7.83
CA THR A 85 2.72 -4.40 7.21
C THR A 85 1.84 -5.64 7.06
N ALA A 86 2.42 -6.81 6.78
CA ALA A 86 1.70 -8.08 6.71
C ALA A 86 1.06 -8.49 8.05
N GLU A 87 1.65 -8.13 9.20
CA GLU A 87 1.11 -8.46 10.53
C GLU A 87 -0.14 -7.63 10.87
N VAL A 88 -0.18 -6.38 10.42
CA VAL A 88 -1.30 -5.46 10.73
C VAL A 88 -2.40 -5.49 9.66
N LEU A 89 -2.09 -5.93 8.44
CA LEU A 89 -3.00 -5.93 7.31
C LEU A 89 -4.32 -6.64 7.59
N PRO A 90 -4.38 -7.85 8.17
CA PRO A 90 -5.66 -8.54 8.41
C PRO A 90 -6.61 -7.75 9.31
N SER A 91 -6.07 -7.14 10.37
CA SER A 91 -6.89 -6.35 11.30
C SER A 91 -7.42 -5.06 10.66
N ILE A 92 -6.62 -4.43 9.83
CA ILE A 92 -7.00 -3.24 9.06
C ILE A 92 -8.05 -3.61 8.02
N ALA A 93 -7.82 -4.69 7.24
CA ALA A 93 -8.76 -5.17 6.24
C ALA A 93 -10.11 -5.49 6.87
N LYS A 94 -10.14 -6.20 7.99
CA LYS A 94 -11.38 -6.50 8.73
C LYS A 94 -12.15 -5.23 9.12
N ALA A 95 -11.45 -4.15 9.48
CA ALA A 95 -12.09 -2.91 9.91
C ALA A 95 -12.71 -2.10 8.77
N VAL A 96 -12.15 -2.15 7.55
CA VAL A 96 -12.53 -1.23 6.46
C VAL A 96 -12.86 -1.91 5.13
N LYS A 97 -12.80 -3.24 5.02
CA LYS A 97 -13.08 -4.00 3.79
C LYS A 97 -14.46 -3.62 3.21
N GLY A 98 -14.50 -3.36 1.91
CA GLY A 98 -15.71 -2.94 1.20
C GLY A 98 -16.05 -1.45 1.35
N ARG A 99 -15.34 -0.69 2.19
CA ARG A 99 -15.54 0.76 2.35
C ARG A 99 -14.53 1.60 1.55
N VAL A 100 -13.31 1.08 1.40
CA VAL A 100 -12.22 1.68 0.63
C VAL A 100 -11.40 0.57 0.00
N LYS A 101 -10.62 0.89 -1.03
CA LYS A 101 -9.59 -0.01 -1.55
C LYS A 101 -8.41 -0.07 -0.58
N ILE A 102 -7.83 -1.25 -0.42
CA ILE A 102 -6.73 -1.53 0.50
C ILE A 102 -5.51 -1.93 -0.30
N PHE A 103 -4.51 -1.06 -0.35
CA PHE A 103 -3.20 -1.38 -0.87
C PHE A 103 -2.24 -1.66 0.29
N VAL A 104 -1.17 -2.39 0.01
CA VAL A 104 -0.09 -2.65 0.97
C VAL A 104 1.27 -2.48 0.31
N ASP A 105 2.24 -2.00 1.06
CA ASP A 105 3.65 -2.02 0.66
C ASP A 105 4.54 -2.60 1.77
N GLY A 106 5.83 -2.71 1.48
CA GLY A 106 6.83 -3.23 2.41
C GLY A 106 6.97 -4.76 2.34
N GLY A 107 8.14 -5.21 1.92
CA GLY A 107 8.47 -6.63 1.88
C GLY A 107 8.06 -7.37 0.61
N ILE A 108 7.29 -6.80 -0.29
CA ILE A 108 6.86 -7.43 -1.55
C ILE A 108 8.05 -7.55 -2.51
N ARG A 109 8.45 -8.79 -2.83
CA ARG A 109 9.62 -9.11 -3.67
C ARG A 109 9.35 -10.20 -4.70
N SER A 110 8.26 -10.95 -4.54
CA SER A 110 7.91 -12.12 -5.36
C SER A 110 6.41 -12.19 -5.60
N GLY A 111 6.00 -12.99 -6.60
CA GLY A 111 4.57 -13.27 -6.81
C GLY A 111 3.93 -14.03 -5.64
N VAL A 112 4.72 -14.76 -4.86
CA VAL A 112 4.25 -15.40 -3.63
C VAL A 112 3.90 -14.37 -2.56
N ASP A 113 4.68 -13.28 -2.45
CA ASP A 113 4.36 -12.20 -1.50
C ASP A 113 3.08 -11.48 -1.92
N VAL A 114 2.88 -11.27 -3.23
CA VAL A 114 1.63 -10.71 -3.79
C VAL A 114 0.45 -11.60 -3.43
N PHE A 115 0.54 -12.91 -3.67
CA PHE A 115 -0.49 -13.88 -3.31
C PHE A 115 -0.86 -13.81 -1.83
N LYS A 116 0.14 -13.79 -0.95
CA LYS A 116 -0.07 -13.68 0.50
C LYS A 116 -0.72 -12.38 0.91
N ALA A 117 -0.32 -11.25 0.31
CA ALA A 117 -0.90 -9.95 0.62
C ALA A 117 -2.39 -9.87 0.22
N ILE A 118 -2.76 -10.41 -0.95
CA ILE A 118 -4.16 -10.53 -1.36
C ILE A 118 -4.93 -11.43 -0.39
N ALA A 119 -4.37 -12.58 -0.03
CA ALA A 119 -4.99 -13.51 0.93
C ALA A 119 -5.24 -12.85 2.30
N LEU A 120 -4.36 -11.94 2.74
CA LEU A 120 -4.50 -11.16 3.97
C LEU A 120 -5.46 -9.98 3.85
N GLY A 121 -6.06 -9.74 2.67
CA GLY A 121 -7.12 -8.77 2.45
C GLY A 121 -6.72 -7.50 1.70
N ALA A 122 -5.55 -7.46 1.06
CA ALA A 122 -5.20 -6.37 0.14
C ALA A 122 -5.96 -6.49 -1.20
N ASP A 123 -6.27 -5.34 -1.82
CA ASP A 123 -6.77 -5.25 -3.19
C ASP A 123 -5.61 -5.10 -4.21
N GLY A 124 -4.40 -4.80 -3.74
CA GLY A 124 -3.20 -4.65 -4.56
C GLY A 124 -1.98 -4.22 -3.75
N GLU A 125 -0.81 -4.20 -4.40
CA GLU A 125 0.47 -3.97 -3.74
C GLU A 125 1.29 -2.90 -4.45
N LEU A 126 2.16 -2.24 -3.66
CA LEU A 126 3.16 -1.32 -4.18
C LEU A 126 4.56 -1.92 -3.98
N ILE A 127 5.36 -1.89 -5.04
CA ILE A 127 6.74 -2.36 -5.03
C ILE A 127 7.66 -1.16 -5.26
N GLY A 128 8.52 -0.88 -4.31
CA GLY A 128 9.50 0.22 -4.40
C GLY A 128 10.91 -0.30 -4.67
N ARG A 129 11.71 -0.42 -3.63
CA ARG A 129 13.15 -0.73 -3.68
C ARG A 129 13.55 -1.97 -4.49
N PRO A 130 12.83 -3.10 -4.48
CA PRO A 130 13.22 -4.30 -5.21
C PRO A 130 13.39 -4.11 -6.72
N VAL A 131 12.66 -3.17 -7.33
CA VAL A 131 12.73 -2.91 -8.77
C VAL A 131 13.93 -2.02 -9.16
N VAL A 132 14.48 -1.26 -8.21
CA VAL A 132 15.51 -0.25 -8.47
C VAL A 132 16.78 -0.83 -9.13
N PRO A 133 17.36 -1.96 -8.67
CA PRO A 133 18.53 -2.55 -9.32
C PRO A 133 18.29 -2.91 -10.78
N PHE A 134 17.10 -3.39 -11.11
CA PHE A 134 16.73 -3.77 -12.49
C PHE A 134 16.62 -2.54 -13.39
N ILE A 135 15.98 -1.47 -12.91
CA ILE A 135 15.90 -0.21 -13.65
C ILE A 135 17.29 0.41 -13.82
N TYR A 136 18.14 0.34 -12.79
CA TYR A 136 19.49 0.88 -12.85
C TYR A 136 20.37 0.14 -13.87
N ALA A 137 20.23 -1.18 -13.96
CA ALA A 137 21.00 -2.01 -14.88
C ALA A 137 20.54 -1.87 -16.35
N GLU A 138 19.24 -1.92 -16.60
CA GLU A 138 18.68 -2.09 -17.97
C GLU A 138 17.46 -1.18 -18.27
N GLY A 139 17.23 -0.14 -17.47
CA GLY A 139 16.16 0.82 -17.68
C GLY A 139 14.76 0.18 -17.70
N ALA A 140 13.96 0.55 -18.69
CA ALA A 140 12.59 0.06 -18.83
C ALA A 140 12.53 -1.47 -19.07
N GLU A 141 13.51 -2.03 -19.77
CA GLU A 141 13.57 -3.47 -20.00
C GLU A 141 13.81 -4.25 -18.70
N GLY A 142 14.72 -3.79 -17.85
CA GLY A 142 14.93 -4.38 -16.53
C GLY A 142 13.66 -4.35 -15.67
N PHE A 143 12.90 -3.24 -15.72
CA PHE A 143 11.59 -3.16 -15.07
C PHE A 143 10.63 -4.21 -15.61
N ARG A 144 10.52 -4.35 -16.94
CA ARG A 144 9.64 -5.32 -17.59
C ARG A 144 9.99 -6.75 -17.16
N VAL A 145 11.27 -7.12 -17.22
CA VAL A 145 11.75 -8.46 -16.81
C VAL A 145 11.42 -8.76 -15.35
N TYR A 146 11.61 -7.78 -14.46
CA TYR A 146 11.24 -7.94 -13.06
C TYR A 146 9.74 -8.16 -12.87
N MET A 147 8.89 -7.37 -13.53
CA MET A 147 7.43 -7.50 -13.42
C MET A 147 6.91 -8.80 -14.04
N ASP A 148 7.44 -9.22 -15.18
CA ASP A 148 7.09 -10.49 -15.80
C ASP A 148 7.40 -11.68 -14.86
N ARG A 149 8.52 -11.62 -14.14
CA ARG A 149 8.87 -12.60 -13.11
C ARG A 149 7.85 -12.62 -11.98
N ILE A 150 7.46 -11.45 -11.45
CA ILE A 150 6.44 -11.35 -10.38
C ILE A 150 5.12 -11.97 -10.85
N VAL A 151 4.67 -11.61 -12.06
CA VAL A 151 3.41 -12.12 -12.63
C VAL A 151 3.45 -13.62 -12.85
N SER A 152 4.58 -14.16 -13.37
CA SER A 152 4.75 -15.60 -13.55
C SER A 152 4.67 -16.34 -12.22
N GLN A 153 5.42 -15.89 -11.21
CA GLN A 153 5.39 -16.49 -9.87
C GLN A 153 4.01 -16.45 -9.22
N LEU A 154 3.26 -15.34 -9.41
CA LEU A 154 1.89 -15.24 -8.92
C LEU A 154 0.99 -16.28 -9.58
N ARG A 155 1.05 -16.41 -10.92
CA ARG A 155 0.28 -17.42 -11.67
C ARG A 155 0.61 -18.83 -11.22
N ASP A 156 1.89 -19.15 -11.05
CA ASP A 156 2.33 -20.47 -10.58
C ASP A 156 1.79 -20.76 -9.18
N THR A 157 1.84 -19.77 -8.28
CA THR A 157 1.29 -19.89 -6.93
C THR A 157 -0.23 -20.09 -6.96
N MET A 158 -0.95 -19.31 -7.77
CA MET A 158 -2.39 -19.45 -7.95
C MET A 158 -2.76 -20.85 -8.47
N ASN A 159 -2.02 -21.38 -9.46
CA ASN A 159 -2.23 -22.71 -9.97
C ASN A 159 -2.01 -23.79 -8.90
N MET A 160 -0.95 -23.66 -8.10
CA MET A 160 -0.64 -24.62 -7.02
C MET A 160 -1.65 -24.58 -5.88
N CYS A 161 -2.27 -23.42 -5.63
CA CYS A 161 -3.28 -23.23 -4.59
C CYS A 161 -4.73 -23.41 -5.08
N GLY A 162 -4.93 -23.72 -6.38
CA GLY A 162 -6.27 -23.93 -6.94
C GLY A 162 -7.13 -22.68 -6.99
N THR A 163 -6.52 -21.49 -7.17
CA THR A 163 -7.21 -20.20 -7.24
C THR A 163 -7.20 -19.68 -8.68
N PRO A 164 -8.27 -19.91 -9.48
CA PRO A 164 -8.29 -19.57 -10.90
C PRO A 164 -8.32 -18.06 -11.18
N SER A 165 -8.75 -17.25 -10.23
CA SER A 165 -8.75 -15.79 -10.33
C SER A 165 -8.24 -15.13 -9.03
N LEU A 166 -7.85 -13.85 -9.11
CA LEU A 166 -7.44 -13.09 -7.91
C LEU A 166 -8.55 -13.00 -6.86
N ALA A 167 -9.81 -13.07 -7.27
CA ALA A 167 -10.96 -13.03 -6.37
C ALA A 167 -11.13 -14.33 -5.55
N ASP A 168 -10.52 -15.43 -6.01
CA ASP A 168 -10.55 -16.71 -5.33
C ASP A 168 -9.46 -16.84 -4.26
N ILE A 169 -8.53 -15.89 -4.21
CA ILE A 169 -7.46 -15.85 -3.21
C ILE A 169 -8.05 -15.35 -1.88
N GLY A 170 -7.93 -16.16 -0.84
CA GLY A 170 -8.43 -15.85 0.50
C GLY A 170 -7.54 -16.39 1.61
N GLU A 171 -7.90 -16.07 2.84
CA GLU A 171 -7.14 -16.46 4.05
C GLU A 171 -6.98 -17.98 4.16
N ASP A 172 -7.92 -18.76 3.62
CA ASP A 172 -7.88 -20.23 3.61
C ASP A 172 -6.77 -20.82 2.72
N ASN A 173 -6.19 -20.01 1.83
CA ASN A 173 -5.09 -20.44 0.96
C ASN A 173 -3.70 -20.25 1.60
N ILE A 174 -3.62 -19.68 2.80
CA ILE A 174 -2.35 -19.42 3.48
C ILE A 174 -2.35 -19.96 4.90
N PHE A 175 -1.16 -20.28 5.41
CA PHE A 175 -0.97 -20.62 6.81
C PHE A 175 -0.35 -19.43 7.55
N ILE A 176 -1.03 -18.95 8.58
CA ILE A 176 -0.54 -17.89 9.47
C ILE A 176 0.01 -18.56 10.72
N ALA A 177 1.35 -18.57 10.86
CA ALA A 177 1.98 -19.03 12.09
C ALA A 177 1.63 -18.05 13.24
N LYS A 178 1.26 -18.62 14.39
CA LYS A 178 0.96 -17.88 15.62
C LYS A 178 2.24 -17.62 16.41
#